data_c56dab664a94e69e23a4b6e186947713
#
_entry.id   c56dab664a94e69e23a4b6e186947713
#
_cell.length_a   1.000
_cell.length_b   1.000
_cell.length_c   1.000
_cell.angle_alpha   90.00
_cell.angle_beta   90.00
_cell.angle_gamma   90.00
#
_symmetry.space_group_name_H-M   'P 1'
#
loop_
_entity.id
_entity.type
_entity.pdbx_description
1 polymer ?
#
loop_
_entity_poly.entity_id
_entity_poly.type
_entity_poly.pdbx_seq_one_letter_code
_entity_poly.pdbx_strand_id
1 'polypeptide(L)'
;MIFQYFLYFLFENTMSHSFILNYNKDIVLWQGSTDFARNLPEEKRYHMNQIEQLQEMIDESHNIVFFGGAGVSTESNIPDFRSADGLYQQQYKYSPEQIVSHSFFMRNTEAFYEFYKEKMMFLDAKPNPAHYKLAELEAAGKLTAVITQNIDGLHQAAGSKNVLELHGSIHRNYCMRCGKKYDAAYVKNSDGIPKCECGGTIRPDVVLYEEGLDSVIIQKSISAIANADMLIIGGTSLVVYPAAGFIDYFRGKNLVVINKDTTAREVGASLTIHEPIGEVLSKICC
;
A
#
# COMPACT_ATOMS: atom_id res chain seq x y z
N MET A 1 39.67 -3.57 0.62
CA MET A 1 40.34 -3.01 1.80
C MET A 1 39.27 -3.02 2.89
N ILE A 2 39.41 -3.96 3.85
CA ILE A 2 38.37 -4.28 4.85
C ILE A 2 38.47 -3.22 5.93
N PHE A 3 37.42 -2.44 6.16
CA PHE A 3 37.33 -1.53 7.30
C PHE A 3 36.81 -2.31 8.51
N GLN A 4 37.62 -2.44 9.51
CA GLN A 4 37.38 -3.07 10.80
C GLN A 4 36.84 -1.99 11.75
N TYR A 5 35.59 -2.11 12.17
CA TYR A 5 35.01 -1.26 13.21
C TYR A 5 35.44 -1.77 14.57
N PHE A 6 36.15 -0.95 15.36
CA PHE A 6 36.39 -1.18 16.77
C PHE A 6 35.36 -0.46 17.61
N LEU A 7 34.50 -1.21 18.29
CA LEU A 7 33.61 -0.73 19.32
C LEU A 7 34.35 -0.77 20.67
N TYR A 8 34.57 0.38 21.32
CA TYR A 8 35.00 0.45 22.70
C TYR A 8 33.80 0.69 23.60
N PHE A 9 33.46 -0.27 24.44
CA PHE A 9 32.53 -0.12 25.56
C PHE A 9 33.29 0.38 26.78
N LEU A 10 32.91 1.54 27.30
CA LEU A 10 33.26 1.94 28.66
C LEU A 10 31.98 1.87 29.51
N PHE A 11 31.96 0.91 30.44
CA PHE A 11 30.96 0.80 31.49
C PHE A 11 31.41 1.65 32.68
N GLU A 12 30.68 2.70 32.98
CA GLU A 12 30.54 3.22 34.34
C GLU A 12 29.07 3.64 34.60
N ASN A 13 28.57 3.20 35.76
CA ASN A 13 27.22 3.30 36.25
C ASN A 13 26.73 4.76 36.34
N THR A 14 25.89 5.21 35.41
CA THR A 14 24.79 6.14 35.62
C THR A 14 23.97 6.24 34.32
N MET A 15 22.63 6.35 34.41
CA MET A 15 21.66 6.35 33.32
C MET A 15 21.87 7.51 32.32
N SER A 16 22.78 7.35 31.38
CA SER A 16 22.81 8.09 30.12
C SER A 16 23.60 7.28 29.09
N HIS A 17 22.92 6.86 28.03
CA HIS A 17 23.59 6.14 26.93
C HIS A 17 24.31 7.17 26.06
N SER A 18 25.63 7.26 26.20
CA SER A 18 26.49 8.05 25.31
C SER A 18 27.25 7.11 24.39
N PHE A 19 27.18 7.29 23.08
CA PHE A 19 27.94 6.55 22.08
C PHE A 19 29.00 7.46 21.46
N ILE A 20 30.21 6.95 21.28
CA ILE A 20 31.29 7.65 20.57
C ILE A 20 31.35 7.07 19.15
N LEU A 21 31.01 7.87 18.17
CA LEU A 21 31.17 7.52 16.75
C LEU A 21 32.42 8.23 16.22
N ASN A 22 33.36 7.46 15.67
CA ASN A 22 34.54 7.99 15.02
C ASN A 22 34.32 7.97 13.51
N TYR A 23 34.05 9.14 12.94
CA TYR A 23 33.83 9.31 11.51
C TYR A 23 34.77 10.43 11.00
N ASN A 24 35.69 10.07 10.10
CA ASN A 24 36.61 11.00 9.41
C ASN A 24 37.40 11.97 10.32
N LYS A 25 37.99 11.47 11.43
CA LYS A 25 38.84 12.21 12.37
C LYS A 25 38.14 13.20 13.32
N ASP A 26 36.83 13.33 13.30
CA ASP A 26 36.11 14.14 14.27
C ASP A 26 35.43 13.24 15.32
N ILE A 27 35.67 13.51 16.60
CA ILE A 27 35.03 12.80 17.72
C ILE A 27 33.76 13.54 18.05
N VAL A 28 32.59 12.91 17.81
CA VAL A 28 31.29 13.47 18.19
C VAL A 28 30.73 12.69 19.37
N LEU A 29 30.53 13.35 20.49
CA LEU A 29 29.84 12.82 21.67
C LEU A 29 28.33 12.93 21.47
N TRP A 30 27.64 11.79 21.40
CA TRP A 30 26.18 11.76 21.30
C TRP A 30 25.57 11.61 22.70
N GLN A 31 24.73 12.57 23.08
CA GLN A 31 23.80 12.49 24.22
C GLN A 31 22.39 12.38 23.67
N GLY A 32 21.75 11.24 23.91
CA GLY A 32 20.47 10.85 23.30
C GLY A 32 19.36 11.91 23.43
N SER A 33 19.22 12.73 22.41
CA SER A 33 18.04 13.53 22.16
C SER A 33 17.71 13.52 20.68
N THR A 34 16.43 13.53 20.35
CA THR A 34 15.84 13.54 19.01
C THR A 34 16.21 14.76 18.16
N ASP A 35 16.99 15.71 18.70
CA ASP A 35 17.39 16.95 18.01
C ASP A 35 18.70 16.84 17.20
N PHE A 36 19.34 15.67 17.16
CA PHE A 36 20.63 15.50 16.46
C PHE A 36 20.52 15.74 14.95
N ALA A 37 19.46 15.21 14.32
CA ALA A 37 19.27 15.38 12.89
C ALA A 37 18.91 16.82 12.47
N ARG A 38 18.24 17.59 13.34
CA ARG A 38 17.88 19.00 13.06
C ARG A 38 19.08 19.94 13.05
N ASN A 39 20.15 19.58 13.75
CA ASN A 39 21.35 20.41 13.90
C ASN A 39 22.50 20.01 12.98
N LEU A 40 22.29 19.03 12.07
CA LEU A 40 23.29 18.69 11.06
C LEU A 40 23.39 19.80 10.01
N PRO A 41 24.62 20.22 9.62
CA PRO A 41 24.81 21.11 8.48
C PRO A 41 24.13 20.56 7.22
N GLU A 42 23.62 21.42 6.35
CA GLU A 42 22.94 21.04 5.10
C GLU A 42 23.76 20.04 4.26
N GLU A 43 25.08 20.14 4.25
CA GLU A 43 26.02 19.23 3.59
C GLU A 43 25.95 17.79 4.15
N LYS A 44 25.61 17.60 5.43
CA LYS A 44 25.47 16.26 6.04
C LYS A 44 24.12 15.61 5.74
N ARG A 45 23.06 16.40 5.50
CA ARG A 45 21.76 15.88 5.04
C ARG A 45 21.84 15.28 3.63
N TYR A 46 22.79 15.74 2.82
CA TYR A 46 22.98 15.25 1.44
C TYR A 46 23.52 13.80 1.38
N HIS A 47 23.97 13.22 2.49
CA HIS A 47 24.53 11.87 2.58
C HIS A 47 23.63 10.86 3.33
N MET A 48 22.44 11.26 3.77
CA MET A 48 21.48 10.30 4.32
C MET A 48 20.99 9.38 3.22
N ASN A 49 20.96 8.06 3.47
CA ASN A 49 20.33 7.16 2.52
C ASN A 49 18.79 7.36 2.54
N GLN A 50 18.12 6.92 1.48
CA GLN A 50 16.68 7.14 1.30
C GLN A 50 15.83 6.51 2.44
N ILE A 51 16.31 5.43 3.05
CA ILE A 51 15.61 4.76 4.18
C ILE A 51 15.71 5.62 5.44
N GLU A 52 16.87 6.21 5.73
CA GLU A 52 17.05 7.13 6.86
C GLU A 52 16.18 8.39 6.69
N GLN A 53 16.11 8.93 5.47
CA GLN A 53 15.22 10.06 5.16
C GLN A 53 13.74 9.69 5.36
N LEU A 54 13.32 8.51 4.92
CA LEU A 54 11.96 8.01 5.12
C LEU A 54 11.66 7.85 6.61
N GLN A 55 12.60 7.29 7.38
CA GLN A 55 12.45 7.13 8.83
C GLN A 55 12.27 8.48 9.53
N GLU A 56 13.12 9.47 9.23
CA GLU A 56 13.01 10.82 9.79
C GLU A 56 11.64 11.45 9.47
N MET A 57 11.19 11.34 8.21
CA MET A 57 9.87 11.84 7.81
C MET A 57 8.72 11.17 8.58
N ILE A 58 8.79 9.85 8.80
CA ILE A 58 7.81 9.10 9.58
C ILE A 58 7.84 9.53 11.05
N ASP A 59 9.04 9.69 11.63
CA ASP A 59 9.22 10.09 13.04
C ASP A 59 8.65 11.47 13.31
N GLU A 60 8.83 12.42 12.38
CA GLU A 60 8.30 13.79 12.47
C GLU A 60 6.80 13.87 12.20
N SER A 61 6.20 12.89 11.52
CA SER A 61 4.80 12.93 11.11
C SER A 61 3.87 12.41 12.21
N HIS A 62 2.65 12.99 12.26
CA HIS A 62 1.61 12.66 13.24
C HIS A 62 0.31 12.20 12.59
N ASN A 63 0.16 12.41 11.30
CA ASN A 63 -1.02 12.05 10.53
C ASN A 63 -0.62 11.53 9.14
N ILE A 64 -0.12 10.29 9.11
CA ILE A 64 0.30 9.63 7.88
C ILE A 64 -0.91 8.97 7.22
N VAL A 65 -1.05 9.15 5.91
CA VAL A 65 -2.00 8.40 5.08
C VAL A 65 -1.20 7.61 4.05
N PHE A 66 -1.59 6.35 3.87
CA PHE A 66 -1.05 5.49 2.83
C PHE A 66 -2.05 5.37 1.67
N PHE A 67 -1.57 5.51 0.43
CA PHE A 67 -2.34 5.31 -0.79
C PHE A 67 -1.66 4.24 -1.65
N GLY A 68 -2.31 3.08 -1.82
CA GLY A 68 -1.71 1.91 -2.46
C GLY A 68 -2.51 1.31 -3.61
N GLY A 69 -1.80 0.53 -4.44
CA GLY A 69 -2.36 -0.25 -5.55
C GLY A 69 -1.76 -1.65 -5.63
N ALA A 70 -1.95 -2.31 -6.76
CA ALA A 70 -1.64 -3.74 -6.95
C ALA A 70 -0.16 -4.10 -6.69
N GLY A 71 0.76 -3.18 -6.93
CA GLY A 71 2.19 -3.37 -6.65
C GLY A 71 2.51 -3.60 -5.18
N VAL A 72 1.61 -3.23 -4.23
CA VAL A 72 1.78 -3.55 -2.80
C VAL A 72 1.69 -5.06 -2.56
N SER A 73 0.88 -5.77 -3.35
CA SER A 73 0.60 -7.20 -3.16
C SER A 73 1.45 -8.12 -4.04
N THR A 74 2.36 -7.58 -4.88
CA THR A 74 3.26 -8.41 -5.70
C THR A 74 4.19 -9.28 -4.86
N GLU A 75 4.66 -8.78 -3.71
CA GLU A 75 5.45 -9.54 -2.74
C GLU A 75 4.60 -10.53 -1.91
N SER A 76 3.29 -10.58 -2.16
CA SER A 76 2.34 -11.59 -1.66
C SER A 76 1.95 -12.62 -2.73
N ASN A 77 2.68 -12.66 -3.86
CA ASN A 77 2.41 -13.51 -5.03
C ASN A 77 1.06 -13.21 -5.72
N ILE A 78 0.55 -11.98 -5.60
CA ILE A 78 -0.58 -11.50 -6.40
C ILE A 78 -0.01 -10.66 -7.54
N PRO A 79 -0.15 -11.06 -8.81
CA PRO A 79 0.36 -10.28 -9.94
C PRO A 79 -0.36 -8.93 -10.01
N ASP A 80 0.36 -7.88 -10.36
CA ASP A 80 -0.27 -6.62 -10.68
C ASP A 80 -0.89 -6.66 -12.11
N PHE A 81 -1.46 -5.55 -12.53
CA PHE A 81 -2.13 -5.49 -13.84
C PHE A 81 -1.20 -5.10 -15.00
N ARG A 82 -0.16 -4.30 -14.75
CA ARG A 82 0.54 -3.53 -15.81
C ARG A 82 2.04 -3.78 -15.93
N SER A 83 2.69 -4.34 -14.91
CA SER A 83 4.11 -4.69 -15.00
C SER A 83 4.39 -5.67 -16.14
N ALA A 84 5.65 -5.93 -16.45
CA ALA A 84 6.05 -6.85 -17.51
C ALA A 84 5.44 -8.25 -17.35
N ASP A 85 5.23 -8.69 -16.09
CA ASP A 85 4.61 -9.97 -15.73
C ASP A 85 3.13 -9.81 -15.33
N GLY A 86 2.56 -8.62 -15.49
CA GLY A 86 1.20 -8.28 -15.08
C GLY A 86 0.12 -8.93 -15.93
N LEU A 87 -1.12 -8.89 -15.42
CA LEU A 87 -2.27 -9.53 -16.08
C LEU A 87 -2.50 -9.00 -17.50
N TYR A 88 -2.21 -7.72 -17.78
CA TYR A 88 -2.44 -7.15 -19.12
C TYR A 88 -1.44 -7.58 -20.17
N GLN A 89 -0.32 -8.19 -19.80
CA GLN A 89 0.67 -8.71 -20.73
C GLN A 89 0.34 -10.16 -21.20
N GLN A 90 -0.61 -10.83 -20.55
CA GLN A 90 -1.02 -12.18 -20.91
C GLN A 90 -1.97 -12.15 -22.11
N GLN A 91 -1.90 -13.20 -22.94
CA GLN A 91 -2.80 -13.33 -24.10
C GLN A 91 -4.16 -13.87 -23.66
N TYR A 92 -5.19 -13.03 -23.80
CA TYR A 92 -6.58 -13.40 -23.57
C TYR A 92 -7.41 -13.15 -24.83
N LYS A 93 -8.56 -13.83 -24.93
CA LYS A 93 -9.54 -13.59 -26.01
C LYS A 93 -10.10 -12.16 -25.97
N TYR A 94 -10.19 -11.58 -24.78
CA TYR A 94 -10.63 -10.21 -24.51
C TYR A 94 -9.60 -9.56 -23.60
N SER A 95 -9.41 -8.24 -23.69
CA SER A 95 -8.49 -7.57 -22.75
C SER A 95 -9.01 -7.69 -21.30
N PRO A 96 -8.11 -7.75 -20.29
CA PRO A 96 -8.55 -7.82 -18.91
C PRO A 96 -9.48 -6.66 -18.52
N GLU A 97 -9.23 -5.42 -19.00
CA GLU A 97 -10.14 -4.30 -18.76
C GLU A 97 -11.55 -4.56 -19.32
N GLN A 98 -11.66 -5.20 -20.49
CA GLN A 98 -12.97 -5.58 -21.03
C GLN A 98 -13.63 -6.62 -20.14
N ILE A 99 -12.89 -7.67 -19.72
CA ILE A 99 -13.45 -8.77 -18.93
C ILE A 99 -13.98 -8.24 -17.59
N VAL A 100 -13.24 -7.34 -16.92
CA VAL A 100 -13.65 -6.78 -15.63
C VAL A 100 -14.48 -5.50 -15.76
N SER A 101 -15.27 -5.36 -16.84
CA SER A 101 -16.25 -4.28 -17.01
C SER A 101 -17.66 -4.72 -16.65
N HIS A 102 -18.51 -3.76 -16.24
CA HIS A 102 -19.92 -4.00 -15.95
C HIS A 102 -20.65 -4.61 -17.14
N SER A 103 -20.47 -4.03 -18.33
CA SER A 103 -21.15 -4.49 -19.55
C SER A 103 -20.74 -5.91 -19.94
N PHE A 104 -19.48 -6.29 -19.74
CA PHE A 104 -19.02 -7.66 -19.99
C PHE A 104 -19.59 -8.63 -18.96
N PHE A 105 -19.55 -8.28 -17.67
CA PHE A 105 -20.16 -9.08 -16.60
C PHE A 105 -21.63 -9.40 -16.91
N MET A 106 -22.40 -8.41 -17.40
CA MET A 106 -23.81 -8.59 -17.69
C MET A 106 -24.08 -9.42 -18.94
N ARG A 107 -23.19 -9.38 -19.95
CA ARG A 107 -23.40 -10.10 -21.24
C ARG A 107 -22.71 -11.45 -21.31
N ASN A 108 -21.58 -11.61 -20.62
CA ASN A 108 -20.70 -12.78 -20.68
C ASN A 108 -20.34 -13.25 -19.26
N THR A 109 -21.35 -13.39 -18.41
CA THR A 109 -21.18 -13.67 -16.96
C THR A 109 -20.33 -14.92 -16.70
N GLU A 110 -20.44 -15.96 -17.54
CA GLU A 110 -19.65 -17.19 -17.41
C GLU A 110 -18.17 -16.92 -17.64
N ALA A 111 -17.80 -16.31 -18.77
CA ALA A 111 -16.41 -15.96 -19.07
C ALA A 111 -15.82 -14.96 -18.04
N PHE A 112 -16.65 -14.06 -17.49
CA PHE A 112 -16.23 -13.22 -16.37
C PHE A 112 -15.83 -14.06 -15.17
N TYR A 113 -16.63 -15.06 -14.75
CA TYR A 113 -16.34 -15.88 -13.58
C TYR A 113 -15.17 -16.84 -13.79
N GLU A 114 -14.96 -17.35 -15.00
CA GLU A 114 -13.76 -18.12 -15.34
C GLU A 114 -12.50 -17.28 -15.06
N PHE A 115 -12.44 -16.07 -15.62
CA PHE A 115 -11.32 -15.15 -15.40
C PHE A 115 -11.21 -14.70 -13.94
N TYR A 116 -12.31 -14.26 -13.34
CA TYR A 116 -12.35 -13.72 -11.99
C TYR A 116 -11.86 -14.72 -10.96
N LYS A 117 -12.35 -15.94 -11.00
CA LYS A 117 -11.94 -17.01 -10.09
C LYS A 117 -10.48 -17.40 -10.28
N GLU A 118 -10.00 -17.47 -11.50
CA GLU A 118 -8.62 -17.88 -11.79
C GLU A 118 -7.61 -16.78 -11.50
N LYS A 119 -7.89 -15.54 -11.92
CA LYS A 119 -6.92 -14.45 -12.01
C LYS A 119 -7.08 -13.34 -10.97
N MET A 120 -8.18 -13.31 -10.22
CA MET A 120 -8.42 -12.26 -9.24
C MET A 120 -8.67 -12.78 -7.82
N MET A 121 -9.05 -14.05 -7.65
CA MET A 121 -9.34 -14.62 -6.33
C MET A 121 -8.15 -15.40 -5.76
N PHE A 122 -7.19 -14.71 -5.16
CA PHE A 122 -6.01 -15.28 -4.50
C PHE A 122 -6.27 -15.45 -2.99
N LEU A 123 -7.15 -16.40 -2.62
CA LEU A 123 -7.60 -16.57 -1.23
C LEU A 123 -6.52 -17.09 -0.26
N ASP A 124 -5.47 -17.72 -0.79
CA ASP A 124 -4.36 -18.27 -0.01
C ASP A 124 -3.21 -17.27 0.18
N ALA A 125 -3.27 -16.10 -0.47
CA ALA A 125 -2.25 -15.07 -0.34
C ALA A 125 -2.14 -14.59 1.12
N LYS A 126 -0.91 -14.27 1.52
CA LYS A 126 -0.61 -13.79 2.87
C LYS A 126 -0.08 -12.35 2.81
N PRO A 127 -0.33 -11.54 3.84
CA PRO A 127 0.27 -10.23 3.94
C PRO A 127 1.80 -10.32 3.86
N ASN A 128 2.42 -9.34 3.22
CA ASN A 128 3.86 -9.17 3.14
C ASN A 128 4.34 -8.07 4.13
N PRO A 129 5.65 -7.81 4.24
CA PRO A 129 6.18 -6.82 5.18
C PRO A 129 5.57 -5.42 5.06
N ALA A 130 5.15 -4.97 3.84
CA ALA A 130 4.49 -3.68 3.69
C ALA A 130 3.16 -3.63 4.44
N HIS A 131 2.33 -4.66 4.30
CA HIS A 131 1.05 -4.73 4.98
C HIS A 131 1.22 -4.72 6.51
N TYR A 132 2.17 -5.51 7.03
CA TYR A 132 2.44 -5.56 8.47
C TYR A 132 2.96 -4.23 8.99
N LYS A 133 3.91 -3.58 8.28
CA LYS A 133 4.45 -2.29 8.71
C LYS A 133 3.38 -1.19 8.75
N LEU A 134 2.48 -1.16 7.78
CA LEU A 134 1.36 -0.21 7.79
C LEU A 134 0.43 -0.43 8.99
N ALA A 135 0.17 -1.70 9.35
CA ALA A 135 -0.61 -2.03 10.54
C ALA A 135 0.13 -1.65 11.84
N GLU A 136 1.46 -1.82 11.91
CA GLU A 136 2.29 -1.37 13.04
C GLU A 136 2.26 0.16 13.20
N LEU A 137 2.41 0.92 12.11
CA LEU A 137 2.32 2.38 12.11
C LEU A 137 0.94 2.87 12.55
N GLU A 138 -0.13 2.17 12.16
CA GLU A 138 -1.48 2.47 12.62
C GLU A 138 -1.62 2.20 14.12
N ALA A 139 -1.12 1.06 14.61
CA ALA A 139 -1.13 0.70 16.03
C ALA A 139 -0.31 1.68 16.89
N ALA A 140 0.78 2.22 16.35
CA ALA A 140 1.59 3.27 16.98
C ALA A 140 0.92 4.67 16.93
N GLY A 141 -0.24 4.82 16.29
CA GLY A 141 -0.96 6.09 16.16
C GLY A 141 -0.35 7.07 15.16
N LYS A 142 0.58 6.62 14.31
CA LYS A 142 1.22 7.40 13.26
C LYS A 142 0.41 7.41 11.97
N LEU A 143 -0.08 6.25 11.54
CA LEU A 143 -0.87 6.10 10.31
C LEU A 143 -2.36 6.13 10.65
N THR A 144 -3.10 6.99 9.98
CA THR A 144 -4.53 7.23 10.24
C THR A 144 -5.45 6.54 9.26
N ALA A 145 -4.99 6.25 8.06
CA ALA A 145 -5.77 5.50 7.06
C ALA A 145 -4.88 4.80 6.03
N VAL A 146 -5.30 3.61 5.62
CA VAL A 146 -4.86 2.95 4.40
C VAL A 146 -5.95 3.13 3.35
N ILE A 147 -5.62 3.81 2.26
CA ILE A 147 -6.49 3.94 1.08
C ILE A 147 -5.94 2.97 0.03
N THR A 148 -6.73 1.98 -0.34
CA THR A 148 -6.26 0.94 -1.26
C THR A 148 -7.16 0.78 -2.47
N GLN A 149 -6.53 0.56 -3.63
CA GLN A 149 -7.19 0.13 -4.85
C GLN A 149 -7.34 -1.40 -4.92
N ASN A 150 -6.67 -2.12 -4.02
CA ASN A 150 -6.67 -3.58 -3.98
C ASN A 150 -7.97 -4.10 -3.38
N ILE A 151 -8.36 -5.29 -3.85
CA ILE A 151 -9.57 -6.00 -3.45
C ILE A 151 -9.27 -7.27 -2.64
N ASP A 152 -7.99 -7.53 -2.33
CA ASP A 152 -7.45 -8.77 -1.76
C ASP A 152 -7.67 -8.93 -0.24
N GLY A 153 -7.91 -7.83 0.49
CA GLY A 153 -8.11 -7.83 1.95
C GLY A 153 -6.83 -8.03 2.76
N LEU A 154 -5.64 -7.94 2.15
CA LEU A 154 -4.38 -8.23 2.85
C LEU A 154 -4.02 -7.18 3.91
N HIS A 155 -4.43 -5.92 3.75
CA HIS A 155 -4.26 -4.89 4.79
C HIS A 155 -5.01 -5.25 6.07
N GLN A 156 -6.29 -5.68 5.95
CA GLN A 156 -7.09 -6.14 7.08
C GLN A 156 -6.52 -7.42 7.68
N ALA A 157 -6.05 -8.36 6.85
CA ALA A 157 -5.42 -9.59 7.29
C ALA A 157 -4.11 -9.35 8.06
N ALA A 158 -3.37 -8.27 7.76
CA ALA A 158 -2.19 -7.82 8.49
C ALA A 158 -2.52 -7.12 9.81
N GLY A 159 -3.76 -6.70 10.03
CA GLY A 159 -4.22 -6.07 11.26
C GLY A 159 -4.62 -4.60 11.14
N SER A 160 -4.50 -3.96 9.97
CA SER A 160 -4.98 -2.60 9.74
C SER A 160 -6.48 -2.49 9.99
N LYS A 161 -6.92 -1.43 10.66
CA LYS A 161 -8.31 -1.21 11.08
C LYS A 161 -9.05 -0.21 10.19
N ASN A 162 -8.38 0.90 9.83
CA ASN A 162 -8.97 1.94 9.01
C ASN A 162 -8.50 1.78 7.54
N VAL A 163 -9.11 0.81 6.84
CA VAL A 163 -8.84 0.52 5.44
C VAL A 163 -9.99 1.00 4.57
N LEU A 164 -9.71 1.94 3.67
CA LEU A 164 -10.65 2.51 2.70
C LEU A 164 -10.46 1.81 1.35
N GLU A 165 -11.30 0.81 1.08
CA GLU A 165 -11.24 -0.02 -0.13
C GLU A 165 -11.97 0.68 -1.29
N LEU A 166 -11.24 1.39 -2.14
CA LEU A 166 -11.81 2.17 -3.26
C LEU A 166 -12.53 1.30 -4.28
N HIS A 167 -12.07 0.07 -4.48
CA HIS A 167 -12.62 -0.85 -5.49
C HIS A 167 -13.36 -2.04 -4.87
N GLY A 168 -13.74 -1.96 -3.59
CA GLY A 168 -14.45 -3.03 -2.90
C GLY A 168 -13.55 -4.20 -2.50
N SER A 169 -14.12 -5.42 -2.40
CA SER A 169 -13.40 -6.59 -1.89
C SER A 169 -13.91 -7.91 -2.46
N ILE A 170 -12.99 -8.84 -2.77
CA ILE A 170 -13.32 -10.23 -3.15
C ILE A 170 -14.01 -11.00 -2.01
N HIS A 171 -13.81 -10.57 -0.76
CA HIS A 171 -14.34 -11.24 0.42
C HIS A 171 -15.82 -10.97 0.66
N ARG A 172 -16.40 -9.97 0.01
CA ARG A 172 -17.82 -9.61 0.08
C ARG A 172 -18.49 -9.91 -1.24
N ASN A 173 -19.57 -10.68 -1.18
CA ASN A 173 -20.36 -11.03 -2.35
C ASN A 173 -21.84 -10.99 -1.98
N TYR A 174 -22.71 -10.72 -2.92
CA TYR A 174 -24.15 -10.64 -2.67
C TYR A 174 -24.98 -11.13 -3.86
N CYS A 175 -26.16 -11.65 -3.55
CA CYS A 175 -27.13 -12.02 -4.57
C CYS A 175 -27.77 -10.78 -5.18
N MET A 176 -27.71 -10.65 -6.51
CA MET A 176 -28.31 -9.53 -7.26
C MET A 176 -29.84 -9.48 -7.14
N ARG A 177 -30.53 -10.59 -6.75
CA ARG A 177 -31.98 -10.65 -6.63
C ARG A 177 -32.46 -10.34 -5.23
N CYS A 178 -31.87 -10.98 -4.19
CA CYS A 178 -32.39 -10.92 -2.81
C CYS A 178 -31.42 -10.25 -1.82
N GLY A 179 -30.21 -9.86 -2.22
CA GLY A 179 -29.23 -9.21 -1.36
C GLY A 179 -28.53 -10.12 -0.35
N LYS A 180 -28.83 -11.45 -0.32
CA LYS A 180 -28.17 -12.40 0.59
C LYS A 180 -26.66 -12.35 0.38
N LYS A 181 -25.92 -12.25 1.49
CA LYS A 181 -24.45 -12.16 1.49
C LYS A 181 -23.80 -13.53 1.38
N TYR A 182 -22.64 -13.58 0.75
CA TYR A 182 -21.83 -14.77 0.55
C TYR A 182 -20.34 -14.42 0.72
N ASP A 183 -19.56 -15.36 1.21
CA ASP A 183 -18.12 -15.22 1.32
C ASP A 183 -17.38 -15.55 0.00
N ALA A 184 -16.08 -15.29 -0.02
CA ALA A 184 -15.25 -15.58 -1.17
C ALA A 184 -15.13 -17.09 -1.46
N ALA A 185 -15.09 -17.91 -0.42
CA ALA A 185 -14.95 -19.37 -0.57
C ALA A 185 -16.16 -19.97 -1.31
N TYR A 186 -17.37 -19.50 -1.02
CA TYR A 186 -18.57 -19.91 -1.75
C TYR A 186 -18.47 -19.61 -3.24
N VAL A 187 -18.03 -18.40 -3.59
CA VAL A 187 -17.87 -17.98 -5.00
C VAL A 187 -16.75 -18.76 -5.67
N LYS A 188 -15.60 -18.90 -5.02
CA LYS A 188 -14.43 -19.63 -5.57
C LYS A 188 -14.75 -21.09 -5.89
N ASN A 189 -15.49 -21.77 -5.00
CA ASN A 189 -15.77 -23.20 -5.10
C ASN A 189 -17.07 -23.53 -5.87
N SER A 190 -17.82 -22.53 -6.34
CA SER A 190 -19.02 -22.76 -7.15
C SER A 190 -18.64 -23.20 -8.58
N ASP A 191 -19.43 -24.09 -9.16
CA ASP A 191 -19.29 -24.42 -10.58
C ASP A 191 -19.88 -23.31 -11.46
N GLY A 192 -19.13 -22.87 -12.49
CA GLY A 192 -19.55 -21.82 -13.41
C GLY A 192 -19.97 -20.54 -12.69
N ILE A 193 -21.18 -20.04 -12.99
CA ILE A 193 -21.74 -18.81 -12.40
C ILE A 193 -22.30 -19.09 -11.00
N PRO A 194 -21.79 -18.41 -9.94
CA PRO A 194 -22.30 -18.60 -8.57
C PRO A 194 -23.79 -18.24 -8.47
N LYS A 195 -24.59 -19.14 -7.89
CA LYS A 195 -26.03 -18.97 -7.74
C LYS A 195 -26.46 -18.96 -6.27
N CYS A 196 -27.38 -18.08 -5.97
CA CYS A 196 -28.08 -18.03 -4.70
C CYS A 196 -29.19 -19.08 -4.64
N GLU A 197 -29.59 -19.53 -3.44
CA GLU A 197 -30.74 -20.40 -3.22
C GLU A 197 -32.04 -19.86 -3.86
N CYS A 198 -32.19 -18.54 -3.99
CA CYS A 198 -33.31 -17.93 -4.69
C CYS A 198 -33.19 -17.98 -6.23
N GLY A 199 -32.15 -18.62 -6.78
CA GLY A 199 -31.87 -18.69 -8.20
C GLY A 199 -31.23 -17.42 -8.79
N GLY A 200 -31.00 -16.35 -8.00
CA GLY A 200 -30.32 -15.14 -8.45
C GLY A 200 -28.81 -15.36 -8.62
N THR A 201 -28.18 -14.61 -9.52
CA THR A 201 -26.72 -14.59 -9.66
C THR A 201 -26.10 -13.91 -8.44
N ILE A 202 -25.03 -14.49 -7.89
CA ILE A 202 -24.22 -13.85 -6.85
C ILE A 202 -23.18 -13.00 -7.55
N ARG A 203 -23.01 -11.76 -7.10
CA ARG A 203 -22.05 -10.80 -7.63
C ARG A 203 -21.00 -10.45 -6.58
N PRO A 204 -19.69 -10.32 -6.93
CA PRO A 204 -18.71 -9.76 -6.04
C PRO A 204 -18.98 -8.27 -5.75
N ASP A 205 -18.70 -7.83 -4.52
CA ASP A 205 -18.72 -6.43 -4.11
C ASP A 205 -17.41 -5.75 -4.53
N VAL A 206 -17.14 -5.81 -5.83
CA VAL A 206 -15.98 -5.22 -6.49
C VAL A 206 -16.47 -4.23 -7.52
N VAL A 207 -15.85 -3.04 -7.57
CA VAL A 207 -16.14 -2.01 -8.55
C VAL A 207 -15.51 -2.42 -9.88
N LEU A 208 -16.35 -2.66 -10.89
CA LEU A 208 -15.92 -2.97 -12.24
C LEU A 208 -15.71 -1.69 -13.05
N TYR A 209 -14.94 -1.75 -14.12
CA TYR A 209 -14.92 -0.65 -15.09
C TYR A 209 -16.36 -0.31 -15.52
N GLU A 210 -16.61 0.95 -15.84
CA GLU A 210 -17.94 1.54 -16.14
C GLU A 210 -18.80 1.79 -14.88
N GLU A 211 -18.36 1.39 -13.68
CA GLU A 211 -19.07 1.65 -12.43
C GLU A 211 -18.45 2.80 -11.64
N GLY A 212 -19.29 3.47 -10.84
CA GLY A 212 -18.85 4.52 -9.93
C GLY A 212 -18.29 3.94 -8.63
N LEU A 213 -17.32 4.65 -8.04
CA LEU A 213 -16.85 4.34 -6.68
C LEU A 213 -17.91 4.74 -5.65
N ASP A 214 -17.88 4.10 -4.49
CA ASP A 214 -18.73 4.48 -3.35
C ASP A 214 -18.45 5.92 -2.89
N SER A 215 -19.48 6.76 -2.85
CA SER A 215 -19.36 8.18 -2.53
C SER A 215 -18.88 8.43 -1.09
N VAL A 216 -19.22 7.55 -0.16
CA VAL A 216 -18.78 7.64 1.24
C VAL A 216 -17.29 7.32 1.34
N ILE A 217 -16.82 6.29 0.62
CA ILE A 217 -15.40 5.95 0.57
C ILE A 217 -14.59 7.06 -0.10
N ILE A 218 -15.10 7.65 -1.20
CA ILE A 218 -14.49 8.82 -1.85
C ILE A 218 -14.30 9.96 -0.85
N GLN A 219 -15.38 10.37 -0.17
CA GLN A 219 -15.33 11.49 0.78
C GLN A 219 -14.37 11.24 1.94
N LYS A 220 -14.38 10.03 2.52
CA LYS A 220 -13.44 9.64 3.58
C LYS A 220 -12.00 9.67 3.09
N SER A 221 -11.73 9.15 1.88
CA SER A 221 -10.38 9.13 1.29
C SER A 221 -9.85 10.53 1.03
N ILE A 222 -10.65 11.39 0.41
CA ILE A 222 -10.28 12.79 0.16
C ILE A 222 -10.05 13.53 1.48
N SER A 223 -10.94 13.34 2.46
CA SER A 223 -10.78 13.97 3.78
C SER A 223 -9.52 13.50 4.49
N ALA A 224 -9.21 12.21 4.47
CA ALA A 224 -7.99 11.67 5.06
C ALA A 224 -6.74 12.28 4.42
N ILE A 225 -6.67 12.29 3.07
CA ILE A 225 -5.54 12.84 2.31
C ILE A 225 -5.37 14.34 2.58
N ALA A 226 -6.48 15.11 2.57
CA ALA A 226 -6.42 16.56 2.76
C ALA A 226 -5.94 16.99 4.15
N ASN A 227 -6.15 16.15 5.17
CA ASN A 227 -5.73 16.42 6.55
C ASN A 227 -4.36 15.79 6.90
N ALA A 228 -3.79 14.97 6.02
CA ALA A 228 -2.51 14.31 6.27
C ALA A 228 -1.34 15.31 6.27
N ASP A 229 -0.39 15.14 7.18
CA ASP A 229 0.91 15.84 7.15
C ASP A 229 1.94 15.08 6.28
N MET A 230 1.72 13.76 6.11
CA MET A 230 2.51 12.92 5.22
C MET A 230 1.60 12.01 4.41
N LEU A 231 1.83 11.93 3.10
CA LEU A 231 1.19 10.99 2.19
C LEU A 231 2.24 10.04 1.61
N ILE A 232 2.10 8.74 1.88
CA ILE A 232 2.92 7.70 1.28
C ILE A 232 2.12 7.07 0.14
N ILE A 233 2.63 7.17 -1.07
CA ILE A 233 2.09 6.51 -2.26
C ILE A 233 2.95 5.29 -2.56
N GLY A 234 2.35 4.11 -2.69
CA GLY A 234 3.11 2.89 -2.91
C GLY A 234 2.44 1.87 -3.82
N GLY A 235 3.26 1.19 -4.64
CA GLY A 235 2.79 0.07 -5.47
C GLY A 235 1.66 0.42 -6.43
N THR A 236 1.63 1.65 -6.98
CA THR A 236 0.56 2.08 -7.90
C THR A 236 1.11 2.90 -9.07
N SER A 237 0.61 2.63 -10.27
CA SER A 237 0.94 3.41 -11.46
C SER A 237 0.22 4.78 -11.53
N LEU A 238 -0.78 5.00 -10.67
CA LEU A 238 -1.60 6.23 -10.61
C LEU A 238 -2.26 6.63 -11.95
N VAL A 239 -2.67 5.64 -12.74
CA VAL A 239 -3.35 5.88 -14.03
C VAL A 239 -4.83 5.57 -14.02
N VAL A 240 -5.36 4.97 -12.93
CA VAL A 240 -6.78 4.62 -12.81
C VAL A 240 -7.55 5.76 -12.15
N TYR A 241 -8.38 6.43 -12.92
CA TYR A 241 -9.27 7.49 -12.44
C TYR A 241 -10.64 6.91 -12.04
N PRO A 242 -11.34 7.53 -11.03
CA PRO A 242 -10.99 8.78 -10.34
C PRO A 242 -9.96 8.63 -9.20
N ALA A 243 -9.61 7.42 -8.78
CA ALA A 243 -8.76 7.16 -7.63
C ALA A 243 -7.40 7.90 -7.69
N ALA A 244 -6.74 7.90 -8.86
CA ALA A 244 -5.46 8.60 -9.06
C ALA A 244 -5.53 10.12 -8.82
N GLY A 245 -6.72 10.73 -8.98
CA GLY A 245 -6.93 12.16 -8.74
C GLY A 245 -7.06 12.53 -7.25
N PHE A 246 -7.26 11.57 -6.36
CA PHE A 246 -7.44 11.88 -4.93
C PHE A 246 -6.18 12.44 -4.29
N ILE A 247 -4.99 12.05 -4.77
CA ILE A 247 -3.72 12.58 -4.28
C ILE A 247 -3.57 14.09 -4.50
N ASP A 248 -4.31 14.68 -5.45
CA ASP A 248 -4.30 16.12 -5.72
C ASP A 248 -4.91 16.95 -4.57
N TYR A 249 -5.60 16.30 -3.63
CA TYR A 249 -6.11 16.94 -2.41
C TYR A 249 -5.08 17.03 -1.28
N PHE A 250 -3.92 16.38 -1.40
CA PHE A 250 -2.85 16.47 -0.40
C PHE A 250 -2.33 17.90 -0.27
N ARG A 251 -2.16 18.35 0.98
CA ARG A 251 -1.68 19.70 1.33
C ARG A 251 -0.58 19.67 2.39
N GLY A 252 -0.19 18.46 2.81
CA GLY A 252 0.84 18.28 3.83
C GLY A 252 2.26 18.55 3.32
N LYS A 253 3.22 18.38 4.23
CA LYS A 253 4.63 18.68 3.98
C LYS A 253 5.32 17.58 3.18
N ASN A 254 5.06 16.31 3.51
CA ASN A 254 5.85 15.17 3.06
C ASN A 254 5.06 14.28 2.10
N LEU A 255 5.34 14.40 0.80
CA LEU A 255 4.87 13.48 -0.23
C LEU A 255 5.96 12.46 -0.54
N VAL A 256 5.70 11.19 -0.25
CA VAL A 256 6.65 10.09 -0.50
C VAL A 256 6.08 9.13 -1.54
N VAL A 257 6.90 8.73 -2.50
CA VAL A 257 6.54 7.74 -3.53
C VAL A 257 7.48 6.54 -3.43
N ILE A 258 6.90 5.34 -3.28
CA ILE A 258 7.64 4.07 -3.23
C ILE A 258 7.09 3.14 -4.31
N ASN A 259 7.77 3.07 -5.43
CA ASN A 259 7.38 2.25 -6.58
C ASN A 259 8.63 1.72 -7.29
N LYS A 260 8.55 0.50 -7.85
CA LYS A 260 9.64 -0.04 -8.68
C LYS A 260 9.84 0.81 -9.94
N ASP A 261 8.76 1.16 -10.61
CA ASP A 261 8.78 1.93 -11.85
C ASP A 261 8.47 3.41 -11.59
N THR A 262 9.03 4.28 -12.43
CA THR A 262 8.78 5.72 -12.40
C THR A 262 7.32 6.04 -12.72
N THR A 263 6.74 6.98 -11.99
CA THR A 263 5.39 7.47 -12.21
C THR A 263 5.35 8.97 -12.49
N ALA A 264 4.32 9.43 -13.21
CA ALA A 264 4.14 10.85 -13.51
C ALA A 264 3.94 11.73 -12.25
N ARG A 265 3.69 11.13 -11.09
CA ARG A 265 3.40 11.83 -9.82
C ARG A 265 4.62 11.98 -8.91
N GLU A 266 5.80 11.59 -9.36
CA GLU A 266 7.06 11.83 -8.64
C GLU A 266 7.48 13.30 -8.70
N VAL A 267 6.98 14.04 -9.68
CA VAL A 267 7.20 15.48 -9.77
C VAL A 267 6.56 16.17 -8.56
N GLY A 268 7.39 16.76 -7.71
CA GLY A 268 6.95 17.40 -6.46
C GLY A 268 6.94 16.47 -5.24
N ALA A 269 7.35 15.20 -5.37
CA ALA A 269 7.57 14.34 -4.21
C ALA A 269 8.77 14.83 -3.37
N SER A 270 8.63 14.76 -2.06
CA SER A 270 9.70 15.06 -1.10
C SER A 270 10.76 13.96 -1.07
N LEU A 271 10.33 12.72 -1.35
CA LEU A 271 11.19 11.53 -1.43
C LEU A 271 10.60 10.53 -2.43
N THR A 272 11.44 9.96 -3.29
CA THR A 272 11.09 8.88 -4.21
C THR A 272 12.05 7.72 -4.02
N ILE A 273 11.53 6.49 -3.87
CA ILE A 273 12.30 5.26 -3.69
C ILE A 273 11.86 4.25 -4.75
N HIS A 274 12.81 3.81 -5.60
CA HIS A 274 12.57 2.83 -6.66
C HIS A 274 12.98 1.42 -6.21
N GLU A 275 12.31 0.93 -5.17
CA GLU A 275 12.52 -0.42 -4.62
C GLU A 275 11.17 -1.10 -4.33
N PRO A 276 11.14 -2.45 -4.13
CA PRO A 276 9.95 -3.16 -3.65
C PRO A 276 9.48 -2.57 -2.33
N ILE A 277 8.18 -2.28 -2.23
CA ILE A 277 7.64 -1.56 -1.08
C ILE A 277 7.74 -2.36 0.24
N GLY A 278 7.64 -3.69 0.19
CA GLY A 278 7.82 -4.54 1.36
C GLY A 278 9.26 -4.50 1.86
N GLU A 279 10.25 -4.52 0.95
CA GLU A 279 11.66 -4.38 1.30
C GLU A 279 11.96 -3.01 1.94
N VAL A 280 11.38 -1.92 1.39
CA VAL A 280 11.54 -0.56 1.92
C VAL A 280 10.94 -0.46 3.32
N LEU A 281 9.65 -0.81 3.46
CA LEU A 281 8.94 -0.65 4.71
C LEU A 281 9.43 -1.60 5.81
N SER A 282 10.00 -2.77 5.46
CA SER A 282 10.60 -3.68 6.44
C SER A 282 11.81 -3.09 7.19
N LYS A 283 12.47 -2.08 6.61
CA LYS A 283 13.63 -1.40 7.19
C LYS A 283 13.25 -0.25 8.13
N ILE A 284 11.96 0.11 8.21
CA ILE A 284 11.45 1.19 9.06
C ILE A 284 11.16 0.67 10.46
N CYS A 285 11.50 1.48 11.47
CA CYS A 285 11.16 1.25 12.87
C CYS A 285 9.92 2.05 13.27
N CYS A 286 9.11 1.50 14.21
CA CYS A 286 7.95 2.17 14.81
C CYS A 286 8.24 2.52 16.28
#